data_f7df33ffb582d490c70b00214bfa5375
#
_entry.id   f7df33ffb582d490c70b00214bfa5375
#
_cell.length_a   1.000
_cell.length_b   1.000
_cell.length_c   1.000
_cell.angle_alpha   90.00
_cell.angle_beta   90.00
_cell.angle_gamma   90.00
#
_symmetry.space_group_name_H-M   'P 1'
#
loop_
_entity.id
_entity.type
_entity.pdbx_description
1 polymer ?
#
loop_
_entity_poly.entity_id
_entity_poly.type
_entity_poly.pdbx_seq_one_letter_code
_entity_poly.pdbx_strand_id
1 'polypeptide(L)'
;QQANYRYGFEPVRKIAFSSAPPPRKPQERQPVAAEPYTSERGWGWLEGQAAVTLEATGVEGAVYGSRATGSAPAVFRIDIPAGHYYLTLNFGSATAATGPLTIHVNGEERLAGFGLEPGRFRALPLWVTSRGDAIDIGFSAAAGASWQVNALTLSAMGTLNEDYTLTRPWWRFEH
;
A
#
# COMPACT_ATOMS: atom_id res chain seq x y z
N GLN A 1 -24.03 15.57 -26.18
CA GLN A 1 -23.83 14.67 -25.03
C GLN A 1 -22.43 14.90 -24.47
N GLN A 2 -22.37 15.42 -23.28
CA GLN A 2 -21.09 15.50 -22.56
C GLN A 2 -20.79 14.12 -21.99
N ALA A 3 -19.68 13.53 -22.43
CA ALA A 3 -19.17 12.34 -21.80
C ALA A 3 -18.71 12.69 -20.38
N ASN A 4 -19.25 12.01 -19.40
CA ASN A 4 -18.85 12.17 -18.01
C ASN A 4 -17.55 11.42 -17.77
N TYR A 5 -16.45 12.12 -17.92
CA TYR A 5 -15.14 11.59 -17.57
C TYR A 5 -14.83 11.92 -16.12
N ARG A 6 -14.49 10.93 -15.36
CA ARG A 6 -13.88 11.12 -14.04
C ARG A 6 -12.38 11.12 -14.21
N TYR A 7 -11.77 12.18 -13.74
CA TYR A 7 -10.32 12.31 -13.73
C TYR A 7 -9.80 12.10 -12.33
N GLY A 8 -8.64 11.49 -12.24
CA GLY A 8 -7.94 11.40 -11.01
C GLY A 8 -7.79 9.98 -10.49
N PHE A 9 -7.55 9.90 -9.22
CA PHE A 9 -7.15 8.66 -8.56
C PHE A 9 -8.28 8.20 -7.65
N GLU A 10 -9.15 7.33 -8.17
CA GLU A 10 -10.15 6.71 -7.31
C GLU A 10 -9.48 5.58 -6.53
N PRO A 11 -9.54 5.62 -5.20
CA PRO A 11 -8.99 4.55 -4.39
C PRO A 11 -9.75 3.25 -4.65
N VAL A 12 -9.03 2.20 -5.03
CA VAL A 12 -9.60 0.86 -5.24
C VAL A 12 -9.25 -0.10 -4.12
N ARG A 13 -8.19 0.20 -3.38
CA ARG A 13 -7.81 -0.52 -2.15
C ARG A 13 -7.25 0.48 -1.15
N LYS A 14 -7.77 0.44 0.07
CA LYS A 14 -7.26 1.21 1.20
C LYS A 14 -7.00 0.25 2.34
N ILE A 15 -5.75 0.14 2.76
CA ILE A 15 -5.32 -0.82 3.78
C ILE A 15 -4.57 -0.09 4.88
N ALA A 16 -4.84 -0.44 6.12
CA ALA A 16 -4.06 -0.04 7.28
C ALA A 16 -3.50 -1.29 7.97
N PHE A 17 -2.23 -1.30 8.30
CA PHE A 17 -1.63 -2.41 9.05
C PHE A 17 -1.94 -2.21 10.53
N SER A 18 -2.98 -2.88 10.98
CA SER A 18 -3.62 -2.63 12.26
C SER A 18 -4.40 -3.85 12.73
N SER A 19 -4.50 -4.01 14.03
CA SER A 19 -5.36 -5.01 14.68
C SER A 19 -6.78 -4.49 14.99
N ALA A 20 -7.13 -3.33 14.47
CA ALA A 20 -8.46 -2.76 14.66
C ALA A 20 -9.55 -3.68 14.11
N PRO A 21 -10.79 -3.58 14.61
CA PRO A 21 -11.89 -4.36 14.07
C PRO A 21 -12.21 -3.97 12.61
N PRO A 22 -12.85 -4.87 11.86
CA PRO A 22 -13.26 -4.57 10.48
C PRO A 22 -14.10 -3.30 10.39
N PRO A 23 -14.00 -2.57 9.26
CA PRO A 23 -14.75 -1.34 9.08
C PRO A 23 -16.25 -1.62 8.96
N ARG A 24 -17.05 -0.66 9.36
CA ARG A 24 -18.51 -0.76 9.24
C ARG A 24 -19.01 -0.46 7.83
N LYS A 25 -18.23 0.32 7.07
CA LYS A 25 -18.58 0.74 5.71
C LYS A 25 -17.52 0.25 4.73
N PRO A 26 -17.93 -0.26 3.55
CA PRO A 26 -16.99 -0.81 2.57
C PRO A 26 -15.92 0.16 2.08
N GLN A 27 -16.21 1.46 2.09
CA GLN A 27 -15.28 2.49 1.63
C GLN A 27 -14.25 2.89 2.68
N GLU A 28 -14.39 2.43 3.91
CA GLU A 28 -13.41 2.69 4.96
C GLU A 28 -12.15 1.86 4.73
N ARG A 29 -11.06 2.31 5.34
CA ARG A 29 -9.78 1.62 5.23
C ARG A 29 -9.84 0.26 5.93
N GLN A 30 -9.44 -0.79 5.20
CA GLN A 30 -9.44 -2.16 5.70
C GLN A 30 -8.26 -2.36 6.65
N PRO A 31 -8.48 -2.70 7.92
CA PRO A 31 -7.38 -3.09 8.80
C PRO A 31 -6.89 -4.49 8.43
N VAL A 32 -5.58 -4.65 8.40
CA VAL A 32 -4.91 -5.92 8.09
C VAL A 32 -3.85 -6.18 9.15
N ALA A 33 -4.04 -7.23 9.91
CA ALA A 33 -3.03 -7.73 10.85
C ALA A 33 -1.95 -8.54 10.12
N ALA A 34 -1.17 -9.31 10.83
CA ALA A 34 -0.17 -10.19 10.23
C ALA A 34 -0.84 -11.46 9.66
N GLU A 35 -1.78 -11.29 8.76
CA GLU A 35 -2.58 -12.37 8.20
C GLU A 35 -2.00 -12.86 6.87
N PRO A 36 -2.02 -14.19 6.64
CA PRO A 36 -1.55 -14.74 5.37
C PRO A 36 -2.50 -14.35 4.23
N TYR A 37 -1.93 -14.23 3.04
CA TYR A 37 -2.71 -14.06 1.83
C TYR A 37 -3.66 -15.25 1.64
N THR A 38 -4.89 -14.95 1.25
CA THR A 38 -5.84 -15.93 0.73
C THR A 38 -6.51 -15.36 -0.52
N SER A 39 -6.76 -16.22 -1.50
CA SER A 39 -7.44 -15.81 -2.73
C SER A 39 -8.88 -15.35 -2.47
N GLU A 40 -9.52 -15.88 -1.44
CA GLU A 40 -10.87 -15.48 -1.05
C GLU A 40 -10.90 -14.04 -0.53
N ARG A 41 -9.91 -13.66 0.27
CA ARG A 41 -9.80 -12.30 0.80
C ARG A 41 -9.21 -11.33 -0.20
N GLY A 42 -8.26 -11.79 -1.02
CA GLY A 42 -7.62 -10.99 -2.05
C GLY A 42 -6.48 -10.10 -1.56
N TRP A 43 -5.98 -10.31 -0.35
CA TRP A 43 -4.77 -9.67 0.15
C TRP A 43 -4.16 -10.47 1.30
N GLY A 44 -2.93 -10.15 1.64
CA GLY A 44 -2.24 -10.73 2.78
C GLY A 44 -0.74 -10.88 2.56
N TRP A 45 -0.06 -11.38 3.58
CA TRP A 45 1.38 -11.61 3.57
C TRP A 45 1.72 -12.95 2.93
N LEU A 46 2.61 -12.94 1.94
CA LEU A 46 3.08 -14.16 1.26
C LEU A 46 4.29 -14.76 1.97
N GLU A 47 5.33 -13.96 2.15
CA GLU A 47 6.61 -14.37 2.69
C GLU A 47 6.92 -13.60 3.96
N GLY A 48 7.69 -14.20 4.85
CA GLY A 48 8.12 -13.56 6.09
C GLY A 48 7.00 -13.29 7.09
N GLN A 49 5.80 -13.83 6.86
CA GLN A 49 4.63 -13.52 7.65
C GLN A 49 4.82 -13.77 9.15
N ALA A 50 5.51 -14.85 9.51
CA ALA A 50 5.77 -15.17 10.92
C ALA A 50 6.64 -14.12 11.62
N ALA A 51 7.38 -13.31 10.88
CA ALA A 51 8.22 -12.24 11.39
C ALA A 51 7.55 -10.87 11.36
N VAL A 52 6.32 -10.78 10.86
CA VAL A 52 5.55 -9.53 10.82
C VAL A 52 4.82 -9.33 12.14
N THR A 53 5.05 -8.19 12.76
CA THR A 53 4.34 -7.79 13.97
C THR A 53 3.71 -6.41 13.78
N LEU A 54 2.74 -6.09 14.61
CA LEU A 54 2.11 -4.77 14.61
C LEU A 54 2.56 -4.01 15.85
N GLU A 55 2.78 -2.71 15.70
CA GLU A 55 3.11 -1.84 16.82
C GLU A 55 2.36 -0.51 16.76
N ALA A 56 2.06 0.03 17.93
CA ALA A 56 1.49 1.36 18.05
C ALA A 56 2.56 2.42 17.78
N THR A 57 2.16 3.54 17.21
CA THR A 57 3.08 4.60 16.77
C THR A 57 3.08 5.84 17.67
N GLY A 58 2.21 5.85 18.68
CA GLY A 58 2.08 7.00 19.59
C GLY A 58 1.16 8.11 19.07
N VAL A 59 0.55 7.93 17.90
CA VAL A 59 -0.50 8.82 17.41
C VAL A 59 -1.78 8.04 17.17
N GLU A 60 -2.90 8.74 17.06
CA GLU A 60 -4.18 8.15 16.75
C GLU A 60 -4.49 8.25 15.26
N GLY A 61 -5.43 7.45 14.78
CA GLY A 61 -5.95 7.52 13.45
C GLY A 61 -5.76 6.25 12.64
N ALA A 62 -6.58 6.11 11.59
CA ALA A 62 -6.65 4.91 10.77
C ALA A 62 -5.43 4.72 9.84
N VAL A 63 -4.68 5.79 9.57
CA VAL A 63 -3.50 5.71 8.69
C VAL A 63 -2.23 5.50 9.49
N TYR A 64 -1.99 6.33 10.51
CA TYR A 64 -0.71 6.38 11.20
C TYR A 64 -0.73 5.83 12.63
N GLY A 65 -1.88 5.36 13.12
CA GLY A 65 -2.02 4.90 14.52
C GLY A 65 -1.26 3.62 14.84
N SER A 66 -1.01 2.79 13.85
CA SER A 66 -0.23 1.56 13.99
C SER A 66 0.59 1.31 12.73
N ARG A 67 1.51 0.35 12.79
CA ARG A 67 2.32 -0.07 11.66
C ARG A 67 2.72 -1.53 11.75
N ALA A 68 2.91 -2.16 10.60
CA ALA A 68 3.55 -3.45 10.51
C ALA A 68 5.07 -3.26 10.55
N THR A 69 5.78 -4.19 11.14
CA THR A 69 7.24 -4.19 11.19
C THR A 69 7.80 -5.61 11.15
N GLY A 70 8.99 -5.74 10.64
CA GLY A 70 9.71 -7.00 10.59
C GLY A 70 11.19 -6.80 10.33
N SER A 71 11.99 -7.81 10.69
CA SER A 71 13.43 -7.84 10.41
C SER A 71 13.76 -8.69 9.17
N ALA A 72 12.93 -9.68 8.87
CA ALA A 72 13.08 -10.52 7.67
C ALA A 72 12.30 -9.92 6.49
N PRO A 73 12.75 -10.15 5.24
CA PRO A 73 11.98 -9.74 4.07
C PRO A 73 10.57 -10.30 4.10
N ALA A 74 9.59 -9.48 3.73
CA ALA A 74 8.20 -9.89 3.66
C ALA A 74 7.53 -9.30 2.42
N VAL A 75 6.57 -10.02 1.85
CA VAL A 75 5.84 -9.59 0.67
C VAL A 75 4.35 -9.55 0.99
N PHE A 76 3.74 -8.42 0.72
CA PHE A 76 2.30 -8.23 0.83
C PHE A 76 1.68 -8.25 -0.57
N ARG A 77 0.74 -9.17 -0.79
CA ARG A 77 0.04 -9.30 -2.07
C ARG A 77 -1.34 -8.70 -2.00
N ILE A 78 -1.72 -8.00 -3.05
CA ILE A 78 -3.06 -7.46 -3.24
C ILE A 78 -3.56 -7.91 -4.60
N ASP A 79 -4.70 -8.61 -4.62
CA ASP A 79 -5.37 -8.95 -5.87
C ASP A 79 -5.98 -7.69 -6.46
N ILE A 80 -5.66 -7.43 -7.72
CA ILE A 80 -6.15 -6.27 -8.44
C ILE A 80 -6.04 -6.54 -9.95
N PRO A 81 -7.02 -6.14 -10.76
CA PRO A 81 -6.96 -6.38 -12.19
C PRO A 81 -5.73 -5.80 -12.86
N ALA A 82 -5.36 -6.35 -14.02
CA ALA A 82 -4.27 -5.79 -14.82
C ALA A 82 -4.51 -4.31 -15.12
N GLY A 83 -3.47 -3.51 -15.05
CA GLY A 83 -3.56 -2.08 -15.26
C GLY A 83 -2.47 -1.30 -14.55
N HIS A 84 -2.59 0.02 -14.64
CA HIS A 84 -1.67 0.95 -14.01
C HIS A 84 -2.32 1.61 -12.81
N TYR A 85 -1.57 1.68 -11.71
CA TYR A 85 -2.07 2.19 -10.45
C TYR A 85 -1.09 3.17 -9.81
N TYR A 86 -1.65 4.02 -8.98
CA TYR A 86 -0.90 4.91 -8.11
C TYR A 86 -0.91 4.32 -6.70
N LEU A 87 0.26 3.91 -6.24
CA LEU A 87 0.44 3.36 -4.91
C LEU A 87 0.95 4.45 -3.98
N THR A 88 0.25 4.67 -2.88
CA THR A 88 0.73 5.53 -1.80
C THR A 88 1.03 4.65 -0.59
N LEU A 89 2.27 4.71 -0.11
CA LEU A 89 2.70 4.05 1.11
C LEU A 89 2.85 5.09 2.21
N ASN A 90 2.31 4.81 3.39
CA ASN A 90 2.37 5.72 4.53
C ASN A 90 3.35 5.18 5.56
N PHE A 91 4.24 6.04 6.03
CA PHE A 91 5.28 5.71 6.98
C PHE A 91 5.35 6.74 8.10
N GLY A 92 5.60 6.27 9.32
CA GLY A 92 5.93 7.15 10.42
C GLY A 92 5.55 6.61 11.79
N SER A 93 6.18 7.18 12.80
CA SER A 93 5.89 6.93 14.22
C SER A 93 6.31 8.16 15.03
N ALA A 94 5.55 8.46 16.06
CA ALA A 94 5.92 9.54 16.98
C ALA A 94 7.05 9.13 17.90
N THR A 95 7.25 7.83 18.15
CA THR A 95 8.14 7.32 19.19
C THR A 95 9.36 6.57 18.68
N ALA A 96 9.34 6.10 17.44
CA ALA A 96 10.41 5.27 16.89
C ALA A 96 10.78 5.70 15.46
N ALA A 97 12.00 5.41 15.05
CA ALA A 97 12.45 5.65 13.69
C ALA A 97 11.77 4.68 12.71
N THR A 98 11.74 5.06 11.44
CA THR A 98 11.32 4.21 10.33
C THR A 98 12.55 3.86 9.51
N GLY A 99 12.75 2.58 9.22
CA GLY A 99 13.85 2.10 8.40
C GLY A 99 15.25 2.28 8.98
N PRO A 100 16.29 2.34 8.12
CA PRO A 100 16.25 2.34 6.64
C PRO A 100 15.68 1.06 6.04
N LEU A 101 14.83 1.22 5.05
CA LEU A 101 14.18 0.08 4.42
C LEU A 101 14.26 0.15 2.89
N THR A 102 14.02 -0.99 2.26
CA THR A 102 13.96 -1.14 0.81
C THR A 102 12.58 -1.64 0.41
N ILE A 103 12.04 -1.07 -0.66
CA ILE A 103 10.73 -1.42 -1.20
C ILE A 103 10.90 -2.02 -2.59
N HIS A 104 10.30 -3.19 -2.78
CA HIS A 104 10.19 -3.84 -4.08
C HIS A 104 8.73 -3.87 -4.51
N VAL A 105 8.48 -3.73 -5.79
CA VAL A 105 7.16 -3.94 -6.37
C VAL A 105 7.29 -4.98 -7.48
N ASN A 106 6.54 -6.07 -7.37
CA ASN A 106 6.62 -7.20 -8.29
C ASN A 106 8.05 -7.73 -8.47
N GLY A 107 8.82 -7.76 -7.38
CA GLY A 107 10.20 -8.23 -7.37
C GLY A 107 11.24 -7.20 -7.83
N GLU A 108 10.84 -6.03 -8.27
CA GLU A 108 11.73 -4.97 -8.72
C GLU A 108 11.97 -3.95 -7.62
N GLU A 109 13.25 -3.64 -7.34
CA GLU A 109 13.60 -2.61 -6.36
C GLU A 109 13.14 -1.24 -6.86
N ARG A 110 12.35 -0.56 -6.05
CA ARG A 110 11.80 0.76 -6.38
C ARG A 110 12.35 1.85 -5.49
N LEU A 111 12.73 1.53 -4.29
CA LEU A 111 13.30 2.48 -3.34
C LEU A 111 14.21 1.73 -2.37
N ALA A 112 15.39 2.27 -2.13
CA ALA A 112 16.36 1.72 -1.19
C ALA A 112 16.82 2.78 -0.20
N GLY A 113 17.11 2.36 1.03
CA GLY A 113 17.67 3.24 2.05
C GLY A 113 16.70 4.31 2.55
N PHE A 114 15.39 4.07 2.45
CA PHE A 114 14.38 5.00 2.95
C PHE A 114 14.28 4.93 4.47
N GLY A 115 14.38 6.09 5.11
CA GLY A 115 14.28 6.18 6.56
C GLY A 115 13.68 7.49 7.02
N LEU A 116 13.11 7.48 8.23
CA LEU A 116 12.54 8.64 8.89
C LEU A 116 12.96 8.64 10.36
N GLU A 117 13.22 9.82 10.90
CA GLU A 117 13.42 9.99 12.34
C GLU A 117 12.09 9.88 13.10
N PRO A 118 12.11 9.60 14.40
CA PRO A 118 10.90 9.66 15.22
C PRO A 118 10.20 11.01 15.07
N GLY A 119 8.88 11.00 15.02
CA GLY A 119 8.06 12.20 14.84
C GLY A 119 7.91 12.66 13.40
N ARG A 120 8.53 11.96 12.45
CA ARG A 120 8.37 12.24 11.02
C ARG A 120 7.39 11.26 10.39
N PHE A 121 6.52 11.79 9.53
CA PHE A 121 5.50 11.03 8.79
C PHE A 121 5.59 11.39 7.32
N ARG A 122 5.42 10.39 6.46
CA ARG A 122 5.49 10.62 5.02
C ARG A 122 4.58 9.69 4.25
N ALA A 123 3.90 10.25 3.26
CA ALA A 123 3.21 9.51 2.22
C ALA A 123 4.14 9.43 1.00
N LEU A 124 4.47 8.23 0.57
CA LEU A 124 5.40 7.99 -0.54
C LEU A 124 4.61 7.49 -1.74
N PRO A 125 4.63 8.22 -2.88
CA PRO A 125 3.94 7.80 -4.07
C PRO A 125 4.81 6.93 -4.97
N LEU A 126 4.23 5.90 -5.56
CA LEU A 126 4.85 5.05 -6.57
C LEU A 126 3.85 4.74 -7.68
N TRP A 127 4.33 4.79 -8.93
CA TRP A 127 3.59 4.26 -10.06
C TRP A 127 3.84 2.77 -10.16
N VAL A 128 2.78 1.97 -10.20
CA VAL A 128 2.89 0.51 -10.22
C VAL A 128 2.00 -0.07 -11.32
N THR A 129 2.37 -1.24 -11.81
CA THR A 129 1.61 -1.94 -12.84
C THR A 129 1.28 -3.34 -12.36
N SER A 130 0.00 -3.71 -12.48
CA SER A 130 -0.42 -5.10 -12.38
C SER A 130 -0.47 -5.69 -13.78
N ARG A 131 0.33 -6.72 -14.03
CA ARG A 131 0.37 -7.44 -15.32
C ARG A 131 -0.55 -8.65 -15.34
N GLY A 132 -1.02 -9.07 -14.20
CA GLY A 132 -1.91 -10.20 -14.02
C GLY A 132 -3.02 -9.83 -13.06
N ASP A 133 -3.15 -10.62 -12.00
CA ASP A 133 -4.26 -10.50 -11.07
C ASP A 133 -3.85 -9.89 -9.72
N ALA A 134 -2.58 -9.50 -9.57
CA ALA A 134 -2.07 -9.04 -8.27
C ALA A 134 -0.90 -8.07 -8.41
N ILE A 135 -0.66 -7.32 -7.33
CA ILE A 135 0.56 -6.54 -7.10
C ILE A 135 1.21 -7.06 -5.82
N ASP A 136 2.50 -7.33 -5.88
CA ASP A 136 3.31 -7.77 -4.74
C ASP A 136 4.20 -6.61 -4.27
N ILE A 137 4.07 -6.25 -3.01
CA ILE A 137 4.86 -5.19 -2.39
C ILE A 137 5.79 -5.84 -1.37
N GLY A 138 7.08 -5.78 -1.65
CA GLY A 138 8.12 -6.35 -0.80
C GLY A 138 8.76 -5.31 0.09
N PHE A 139 8.96 -5.66 1.35
CA PHE A 139 9.64 -4.85 2.35
C PHE A 139 10.85 -5.61 2.87
N SER A 140 11.99 -4.93 2.93
CA SER A 140 13.20 -5.50 3.49
C SER A 140 14.06 -4.41 4.14
N ALA A 141 14.99 -4.82 4.97
CA ALA A 141 15.95 -3.93 5.61
C ALA A 141 17.31 -4.63 5.69
N ALA A 142 18.37 -3.84 5.90
CA ALA A 142 19.69 -4.38 6.11
C ALA A 142 19.75 -5.21 7.41
N ALA A 143 20.74 -6.07 7.51
CA ALA A 143 20.98 -6.86 8.71
C ALA A 143 21.08 -5.95 9.95
N GLY A 144 20.35 -6.30 11.02
CA GLY A 144 20.28 -5.52 12.25
C GLY A 144 19.27 -4.36 12.20
N ALA A 145 18.63 -4.11 11.07
CA ALA A 145 17.58 -3.10 10.92
C ALA A 145 16.20 -3.76 10.73
N SER A 146 15.16 -2.95 10.75
CA SER A 146 13.78 -3.39 10.53
C SER A 146 13.11 -2.52 9.48
N TRP A 147 12.19 -3.12 8.74
CA TRP A 147 11.28 -2.38 7.86
C TRP A 147 9.97 -2.12 8.61
N GLN A 148 9.27 -1.06 8.21
CA GLN A 148 7.96 -0.69 8.74
C GLN A 148 7.08 -0.13 7.63
N VAL A 149 5.77 -0.25 7.80
CA VAL A 149 4.77 0.41 6.96
C VAL A 149 3.47 0.58 7.75
N ASN A 150 2.88 1.77 7.67
CA ASN A 150 1.63 2.06 8.39
C ASN A 150 0.39 1.68 7.59
N ALA A 151 0.35 2.11 6.34
CA ALA A 151 -0.83 1.97 5.50
C ALA A 151 -0.44 2.06 4.03
N LEU A 152 -1.36 1.66 3.17
CA LEU A 152 -1.22 1.85 1.75
C LEU A 152 -2.56 2.16 1.11
N THR A 153 -2.52 2.82 -0.04
CA THR A 153 -3.67 3.07 -0.90
C THR A 153 -3.26 2.77 -2.33
N LEU A 154 -4.06 1.98 -3.02
CA LEU A 154 -3.96 1.80 -4.46
C LEU A 154 -5.11 2.54 -5.11
N SER A 155 -4.78 3.38 -6.07
CA SER A 155 -5.75 4.17 -6.83
C SER A 155 -5.61 3.87 -8.31
N ALA A 156 -6.73 3.72 -8.99
CA ALA A 156 -6.73 3.51 -10.43
C ALA A 156 -6.26 4.77 -11.14
N MET A 157 -5.40 4.59 -12.13
CA MET A 157 -4.89 5.68 -12.96
C MET A 157 -5.64 5.74 -14.28
N GLY A 158 -6.07 6.93 -14.66
CA GLY A 158 -6.62 7.21 -15.97
C GLY A 158 -7.99 7.86 -15.92
N THR A 159 -8.61 7.92 -17.07
CA THR A 159 -9.97 8.37 -17.23
C THR A 159 -10.91 7.16 -17.22
N LEU A 160 -12.00 7.29 -16.50
CA LEU A 160 -13.08 6.34 -16.54
C LEU A 160 -14.16 6.91 -17.49
N ASN A 161 -14.62 6.10 -18.44
CA ASN A 161 -15.76 6.44 -19.24
C ASN A 161 -17.07 6.17 -18.46
N GLU A 162 -18.20 6.39 -19.11
CA GLU A 162 -19.50 6.15 -18.50
C GLU A 162 -19.72 4.71 -18.03
N ASP A 163 -19.03 3.77 -18.66
CA ASP A 163 -19.07 2.36 -18.28
C ASP A 163 -18.08 2.01 -17.19
N TYR A 164 -17.40 3.02 -16.63
CA TYR A 164 -16.36 2.86 -15.63
C TYR A 164 -15.18 2.00 -16.09
N THR A 165 -14.98 1.93 -17.39
CA THR A 165 -13.84 1.23 -17.96
C THR A 165 -12.64 2.16 -18.01
N LEU A 166 -11.51 1.70 -17.49
CA LEU A 166 -10.27 2.46 -17.60
C LEU A 166 -9.74 2.36 -19.03
N THR A 167 -9.84 3.44 -19.78
CA THR A 167 -9.52 3.43 -21.20
C THR A 167 -8.07 3.84 -21.47
N ARG A 168 -7.55 4.80 -20.72
CA ARG A 168 -6.19 5.32 -20.91
C ARG A 168 -5.78 6.21 -19.76
N PRO A 169 -4.49 6.46 -19.59
CA PRO A 169 -4.02 7.39 -18.59
C PRO A 169 -4.62 8.78 -18.77
N TRP A 170 -5.04 9.39 -17.70
CA TRP A 170 -5.73 10.68 -17.71
C TRP A 170 -4.89 11.84 -18.28
N TRP A 171 -3.56 11.72 -18.25
CA TRP A 171 -2.66 12.74 -18.82
C TRP A 171 -2.49 12.63 -20.33
N ARG A 172 -2.99 11.60 -20.95
CA ARG A 172 -2.97 11.47 -22.41
C ARG A 172 -4.26 12.02 -23.00
N PHE A 173 -4.24 13.31 -23.25
CA PHE A 173 -5.32 13.93 -23.98
C PHE A 173 -5.03 13.80 -25.47
N GLU A 174 -5.98 13.33 -26.23
CA GLU A 174 -5.94 13.42 -27.67
C GLU A 174 -6.46 14.80 -28.07
N HIS A 175 -5.68 15.46 -28.86
CA HIS A 175 -6.04 16.74 -29.44
C HIS A 175 -6.71 16.55 -30.79
#